data_fe74e3d67a20ed3e8733abdad4c7ca4c
#
_entry.id   fe74e3d67a20ed3e8733abdad4c7ca4c
#
_cell.length_a   1.000
_cell.length_b   1.000
_cell.length_c   1.000
_cell.angle_alpha   90.00
_cell.angle_beta   90.00
_cell.angle_gamma   90.00
#
_symmetry.space_group_name_H-M   'P 1'
#
loop_
_entity.id
_entity.type
_entity.pdbx_description
1 polymer ?
#
loop_
_entity_poly.entity_id
_entity_poly.type
_entity_poly.pdbx_seq_one_letter_code
_entity_poly.pdbx_strand_id
1 'polypeptide(L)'
;MIRHILLSLTIVTAAPAVPAEPVAVYGKSVWTGTSQGTITDGVVVIDNGRVVSVGPGSMAVPAGAKEVRAEWVTPGLISAFSRTGITEVSGVDDTNDAGASGSPFSAALDAADGFNSDATAIAVTRPAGFTRLAVAPQARATLFGGQGFLANT
;
A
#
# COMPACT_ATOMS: atom_id res chain seq x y z
N MET A 1 -59.61 -7.09 -3.20
CA MET A 1 -58.58 -6.07 -2.91
C MET A 1 -57.24 -6.58 -3.43
N ILE A 2 -56.84 -6.15 -4.62
CA ILE A 2 -55.55 -6.54 -5.26
C ILE A 2 -54.55 -5.48 -4.90
N ARG A 3 -53.51 -5.84 -4.07
CA ARG A 3 -52.39 -4.97 -3.73
C ARG A 3 -51.34 -5.07 -4.85
N HIS A 4 -51.18 -4.01 -5.63
CA HIS A 4 -50.07 -3.89 -6.58
C HIS A 4 -48.79 -3.60 -5.81
N ILE A 5 -47.83 -4.55 -5.87
CA ILE A 5 -46.48 -4.35 -5.38
C ILE A 5 -45.70 -3.72 -6.55
N LEU A 6 -45.38 -2.43 -6.41
CA LEU A 6 -44.46 -1.74 -7.31
C LEU A 6 -43.03 -2.14 -6.94
N LEU A 7 -42.40 -2.94 -7.82
CA LEU A 7 -40.98 -3.29 -7.72
C LEU A 7 -40.17 -2.15 -8.35
N SER A 8 -39.54 -1.30 -7.52
CA SER A 8 -38.67 -0.24 -8.00
C SER A 8 -37.29 -0.85 -8.37
N LEU A 9 -37.00 -0.88 -9.67
CA LEU A 9 -35.70 -1.27 -10.21
C LEU A 9 -34.73 -0.09 -10.07
N THR A 10 -33.81 -0.16 -9.10
CA THR A 10 -32.75 0.84 -8.92
C THR A 10 -31.60 0.51 -9.91
N ILE A 11 -31.48 1.30 -10.96
CA ILE A 11 -30.34 1.19 -11.91
C ILE A 11 -29.14 1.87 -11.25
N VAL A 12 -28.18 1.08 -10.78
CA VAL A 12 -26.87 1.57 -10.34
C VAL A 12 -26.04 1.84 -11.60
N THR A 13 -25.93 3.10 -11.99
CA THR A 13 -25.02 3.52 -13.06
C THR A 13 -23.60 3.52 -12.51
N ALA A 14 -22.75 2.58 -12.97
CA ALA A 14 -21.32 2.62 -12.71
C ALA A 14 -20.74 3.88 -13.36
N ALA A 15 -20.14 4.77 -12.55
CA ALA A 15 -19.40 5.91 -13.09
C ALA A 15 -18.21 5.40 -13.91
N PRO A 16 -17.96 5.97 -15.11
CA PRO A 16 -16.77 5.60 -15.88
C PRO A 16 -15.51 5.91 -15.08
N ALA A 17 -14.63 4.93 -14.93
CA ALA A 17 -13.31 5.14 -14.35
C ALA A 17 -12.56 6.12 -15.25
N VAL A 18 -12.18 7.30 -14.73
CA VAL A 18 -11.29 8.22 -15.42
C VAL A 18 -9.91 7.56 -15.52
N PRO A 19 -9.33 7.34 -16.70
CA PRO A 19 -7.98 6.77 -16.80
C PRO A 19 -7.00 7.66 -16.04
N ALA A 20 -6.14 7.06 -15.24
CA ALA A 20 -5.09 7.80 -14.56
C ALA A 20 -4.10 8.34 -15.62
N GLU A 21 -3.73 9.62 -15.50
CA GLU A 21 -2.72 10.22 -16.36
C GLU A 21 -1.38 9.48 -16.25
N PRO A 22 -0.71 9.11 -17.35
CA PRO A 22 0.60 8.49 -17.28
C PRO A 22 1.63 9.38 -16.58
N VAL A 23 2.58 8.77 -15.87
CA VAL A 23 3.64 9.49 -15.17
C VAL A 23 5.00 8.98 -15.65
N ALA A 24 5.91 9.90 -16.00
CA ALA A 24 7.29 9.62 -16.33
C ALA A 24 8.21 10.15 -15.21
N VAL A 25 8.86 9.26 -14.50
CA VAL A 25 9.77 9.61 -13.39
C VAL A 25 11.20 9.50 -13.88
N TYR A 26 11.87 10.64 -14.06
CA TYR A 26 13.27 10.72 -14.44
C TYR A 26 14.16 10.75 -13.22
N GLY A 27 15.23 9.95 -13.22
CA GLY A 27 16.24 9.94 -12.19
C GLY A 27 17.64 10.03 -12.76
N LYS A 28 18.56 10.81 -12.13
CA LYS A 28 19.99 10.71 -12.45
C LYS A 28 20.51 9.30 -12.18
N SER A 29 19.94 8.64 -11.17
CA SER A 29 20.19 7.24 -10.86
C SER A 29 18.88 6.52 -10.61
N VAL A 30 18.56 5.53 -11.42
CA VAL A 30 17.37 4.69 -11.27
C VAL A 30 17.81 3.29 -10.85
N TRP A 31 17.62 2.95 -9.59
CA TRP A 31 17.87 1.59 -9.11
C TRP A 31 16.67 0.70 -9.38
N THR A 32 16.85 -0.33 -10.18
CA THR A 32 15.74 -1.16 -10.66
C THR A 32 15.32 -2.26 -9.67
N GLY A 33 16.17 -2.60 -8.71
CA GLY A 33 15.96 -3.75 -7.82
C GLY A 33 16.05 -5.11 -8.52
N THR A 34 16.53 -5.14 -9.77
CA THR A 34 16.71 -6.34 -10.59
C THR A 34 18.18 -6.58 -10.95
N SER A 35 18.47 -7.64 -11.69
CA SER A 35 19.82 -7.91 -12.22
C SER A 35 20.34 -6.81 -13.16
N GLN A 36 19.49 -5.95 -13.67
CA GLN A 36 19.88 -4.79 -14.47
C GLN A 36 20.62 -3.71 -13.65
N GLY A 37 20.46 -3.72 -12.32
CA GLY A 37 21.13 -2.81 -11.42
C GLY A 37 20.66 -1.37 -11.52
N THR A 38 21.60 -0.41 -11.54
CA THR A 38 21.32 1.03 -11.60
C THR A 38 21.49 1.56 -13.01
N ILE A 39 20.50 2.31 -13.49
CA ILE A 39 20.55 3.00 -14.79
C ILE A 39 20.87 4.48 -14.51
N THR A 40 21.95 4.99 -15.13
CA THR A 40 22.30 6.41 -15.09
C THR A 40 21.42 7.18 -16.08
N ASP A 41 20.91 8.34 -15.65
CA ASP A 41 19.99 9.17 -16.41
C ASP A 41 18.80 8.35 -16.98
N GLY A 42 18.13 7.63 -16.09
CA GLY A 42 17.05 6.73 -16.45
C GLY A 42 15.65 7.34 -16.32
N VAL A 43 14.65 6.63 -16.84
CA VAL A 43 13.23 6.97 -16.71
C VAL A 43 12.42 5.74 -16.36
N VAL A 44 11.44 5.92 -15.47
CA VAL A 44 10.40 4.94 -15.11
C VAL A 44 9.07 5.48 -15.61
N VAL A 45 8.38 4.72 -16.45
CA VAL A 45 7.05 5.06 -16.95
C VAL A 45 6.00 4.28 -16.18
N ILE A 46 5.04 5.01 -15.65
CA ILE A 46 3.90 4.47 -14.89
C ILE A 46 2.63 4.82 -15.65
N ASP A 47 1.82 3.83 -15.92
CA ASP A 47 0.51 3.98 -16.54
C ASP A 47 -0.53 3.12 -15.82
N ASN A 48 -1.70 3.69 -15.54
CA ASN A 48 -2.77 3.03 -14.81
C ASN A 48 -2.30 2.37 -13.49
N GLY A 49 -1.41 3.07 -12.75
CA GLY A 49 -0.88 2.61 -11.46
C GLY A 49 0.14 1.47 -11.55
N ARG A 50 0.64 1.15 -12.75
CA ARG A 50 1.64 0.09 -12.97
C ARG A 50 2.88 0.65 -13.66
N VAL A 51 4.04 0.15 -13.28
CA VAL A 51 5.29 0.38 -14.02
C VAL A 51 5.19 -0.39 -15.35
N VAL A 52 5.17 0.34 -16.47
CA VAL A 52 5.06 -0.24 -17.81
C VAL A 52 6.40 -0.34 -18.53
N SER A 53 7.35 0.56 -18.20
CA SER A 53 8.71 0.48 -18.72
C SER A 53 9.73 1.18 -17.81
N VAL A 54 10.95 0.71 -17.86
CA VAL A 54 12.13 1.30 -17.19
C VAL A 54 13.30 1.23 -18.15
N GLY A 55 14.01 2.35 -18.34
CA GLY A 55 15.13 2.38 -19.28
C GLY A 55 15.88 3.71 -19.25
N PRO A 56 16.75 3.96 -20.27
CA PRO A 56 17.46 5.22 -20.39
C PRO A 56 16.49 6.39 -20.57
N GLY A 57 16.86 7.59 -20.10
CA GLY A 57 16.04 8.79 -20.18
C GLY A 57 15.69 9.27 -21.60
N SER A 58 16.37 8.74 -22.61
CA SER A 58 16.05 8.94 -24.04
C SER A 58 14.92 8.04 -24.53
N MET A 59 14.42 7.11 -23.70
CA MET A 59 13.32 6.22 -24.05
C MET A 59 12.04 7.03 -24.31
N ALA A 60 11.24 6.59 -25.30
CA ALA A 60 9.95 7.21 -25.58
C ALA A 60 8.99 7.05 -24.39
N VAL A 61 8.35 8.13 -24.01
CA VAL A 61 7.30 8.17 -22.98
C VAL A 61 5.96 8.50 -23.61
N PRO A 62 4.83 8.09 -23.02
CA PRO A 62 3.51 8.44 -23.53
C PRO A 62 3.32 9.95 -23.66
N ALA A 63 2.66 10.40 -24.74
CA ALA A 63 2.34 11.79 -24.93
C ALA A 63 1.41 12.29 -23.81
N GLY A 64 1.73 13.45 -23.24
CA GLY A 64 0.96 14.03 -22.14
C GLY A 64 1.28 13.41 -20.76
N ALA A 65 2.29 12.55 -20.64
CA ALA A 65 2.70 12.03 -19.36
C ALA A 65 3.19 13.15 -18.42
N LYS A 66 2.75 13.12 -17.16
CA LYS A 66 3.25 14.02 -16.14
C LYS A 66 4.71 13.69 -15.83
N GLU A 67 5.61 14.64 -16.02
CA GLU A 67 7.02 14.45 -15.70
C GLU A 67 7.33 14.76 -14.24
N VAL A 68 8.09 13.87 -13.62
CA VAL A 68 8.68 14.04 -12.28
C VAL A 68 10.20 13.82 -12.41
N ARG A 69 11.01 14.64 -11.73
CA ARG A 69 12.48 14.54 -11.77
C ARG A 69 13.02 14.40 -10.36
N ALA A 70 14.01 13.49 -10.19
CA ALA A 70 14.66 13.21 -8.92
C ALA A 70 16.15 12.90 -9.13
N GLU A 71 16.94 13.00 -8.08
CA GLU A 71 18.35 12.52 -8.08
C GLU A 71 18.35 10.98 -8.11
N TRP A 72 17.58 10.38 -7.22
CA TRP A 72 17.45 8.93 -7.10
C TRP A 72 16.00 8.49 -7.26
N VAL A 73 15.82 7.42 -8.04
CA VAL A 73 14.53 6.72 -8.18
C VAL A 73 14.76 5.26 -7.81
N THR A 74 13.95 4.75 -6.90
CA THR A 74 14.02 3.37 -6.43
C THR A 74 12.61 2.78 -6.33
N PRO A 75 12.46 1.45 -6.36
CA PRO A 75 11.24 0.82 -5.88
C PRO A 75 10.93 1.26 -4.44
N GLY A 76 9.67 1.36 -4.10
CA GLY A 76 9.26 1.67 -2.73
C GLY A 76 9.73 0.58 -1.75
N LEU A 77 10.11 1.01 -0.55
CA LEU A 77 10.54 0.10 0.51
C LEU A 77 9.36 -0.69 1.06
N ILE A 78 9.63 -1.93 1.47
CA ILE A 78 8.68 -2.79 2.18
C ILE A 78 9.23 -3.02 3.58
N SER A 79 8.47 -2.65 4.62
CA SER A 79 8.79 -3.05 5.98
C SER A 79 8.48 -4.55 6.13
N ALA A 80 9.49 -5.35 6.38
CA ALA A 80 9.35 -6.81 6.49
C ALA A 80 8.58 -7.25 7.75
N PHE A 81 8.52 -6.39 8.76
CA PHE A 81 7.73 -6.59 9.97
C PHE A 81 7.32 -5.24 10.56
N SER A 82 6.04 -5.04 10.77
CA SER A 82 5.49 -3.81 11.33
C SER A 82 4.30 -4.08 12.24
N ARG A 83 4.06 -3.17 13.18
CA ARG A 83 2.82 -3.07 13.95
C ARG A 83 2.12 -1.73 13.71
N THR A 84 2.59 -0.98 12.73
CA THR A 84 1.95 0.28 12.31
C THR A 84 0.53 0.01 11.85
N GLY A 85 -0.41 0.76 12.39
CA GLY A 85 -1.85 0.60 12.13
C GLY A 85 -2.56 -0.39 13.07
N ILE A 86 -1.84 -1.28 13.77
CA ILE A 86 -2.39 -2.12 14.87
C ILE A 86 -1.84 -1.72 16.24
N THR A 87 -0.93 -0.74 16.29
CA THR A 87 -0.51 -0.04 17.49
C THR A 87 -0.34 1.42 17.14
N GLU A 88 -1.12 2.30 17.73
CA GLU A 88 -1.06 3.73 17.44
C GLU A 88 -0.12 4.45 18.42
N VAL A 89 -0.34 4.30 19.72
CA VAL A 89 0.48 4.92 20.77
C VAL A 89 1.11 3.84 21.64
N SER A 90 2.43 3.73 21.57
CA SER A 90 3.18 2.79 22.38
C SER A 90 2.99 3.09 23.87
N GLY A 91 2.55 2.10 24.65
CA GLY A 91 2.31 2.25 26.09
C GLY A 91 0.89 2.68 26.48
N VAL A 92 -0.02 2.85 25.51
CA VAL A 92 -1.45 3.02 25.76
C VAL A 92 -2.19 1.75 25.29
N ASP A 93 -2.62 0.94 26.24
CA ASP A 93 -3.18 -0.39 25.96
C ASP A 93 -4.44 -0.33 25.08
N ASP A 94 -5.29 0.66 25.25
CA ASP A 94 -6.53 0.87 24.47
C ASP A 94 -6.28 1.17 22.98
N THR A 95 -5.04 1.45 22.59
CA THR A 95 -4.64 1.71 21.20
C THR A 95 -3.72 0.62 20.65
N ASN A 96 -3.66 -0.54 21.30
CA ASN A 96 -2.73 -1.60 20.98
C ASN A 96 -3.47 -2.91 20.67
N ASP A 97 -3.76 -3.09 19.38
CA ASP A 97 -4.41 -4.28 18.82
C ASP A 97 -3.40 -5.32 18.31
N ALA A 98 -2.13 -5.18 18.70
CA ALA A 98 -1.09 -6.13 18.30
C ALA A 98 -1.22 -7.52 18.91
N GLY A 99 -2.19 -7.76 19.77
CA GLY A 99 -2.48 -9.07 20.36
C GLY A 99 -3.61 -9.03 21.35
N ALA A 100 -4.34 -10.11 21.48
CA ALA A 100 -5.47 -10.26 22.40
C ALA A 100 -5.00 -10.90 23.73
N SER A 101 -4.69 -10.04 24.72
CA SER A 101 -4.34 -10.50 26.07
C SER A 101 -5.52 -11.21 26.73
N GLY A 102 -5.28 -12.40 27.29
CA GLY A 102 -6.32 -13.19 27.96
C GLY A 102 -7.27 -13.94 27.02
N SER A 103 -7.11 -13.79 25.69
CA SER A 103 -7.87 -14.58 24.72
C SER A 103 -7.36 -16.02 24.67
N PRO A 104 -8.24 -17.03 24.58
CA PRO A 104 -7.84 -18.41 24.31
C PRO A 104 -7.39 -18.60 22.85
N PHE A 105 -7.66 -17.64 21.99
CA PHE A 105 -7.29 -17.67 20.58
C PHE A 105 -5.92 -17.02 20.38
N SER A 106 -5.09 -17.63 19.56
CA SER A 106 -3.78 -17.10 19.19
C SER A 106 -3.57 -17.17 17.68
N ALA A 107 -3.42 -18.36 17.12
CA ALA A 107 -3.22 -18.56 15.68
C ALA A 107 -4.42 -18.12 14.81
N ALA A 108 -5.61 -18.05 15.39
CA ALA A 108 -6.83 -17.63 14.72
C ALA A 108 -7.04 -16.09 14.71
N LEU A 109 -6.20 -15.33 15.42
CA LEU A 109 -6.26 -13.86 15.36
C LEU A 109 -5.78 -13.37 13.99
N ASP A 110 -6.48 -12.38 13.44
CA ASP A 110 -6.10 -11.73 12.20
C ASP A 110 -5.78 -10.25 12.47
N ALA A 111 -4.55 -9.84 12.17
CA ALA A 111 -4.12 -8.46 12.36
C ALA A 111 -4.91 -7.46 11.49
N ALA A 112 -5.56 -7.94 10.42
CA ALA A 112 -6.37 -7.08 9.56
C ALA A 112 -7.63 -6.56 10.28
N ASP A 113 -8.18 -7.31 11.24
CA ASP A 113 -9.38 -6.92 11.98
C ASP A 113 -9.16 -5.69 12.88
N GLY A 114 -7.92 -5.52 13.40
CA GLY A 114 -7.54 -4.37 14.23
C GLY A 114 -6.77 -3.27 13.49
N PHE A 115 -6.70 -3.35 12.15
CA PHE A 115 -5.90 -2.41 11.38
C PHE A 115 -6.61 -1.09 11.12
N ASN A 116 -6.01 0.02 11.60
CA ASN A 116 -6.43 1.38 11.30
C ASN A 116 -5.60 1.96 10.14
N SER A 117 -6.21 2.07 8.95
CA SER A 117 -5.57 2.66 7.75
C SER A 117 -5.28 4.16 7.88
N ASP A 118 -5.97 4.85 8.80
CA ASP A 118 -5.84 6.28 9.02
C ASP A 118 -4.87 6.61 10.17
N ALA A 119 -4.19 5.61 10.73
CA ALA A 119 -3.19 5.81 11.77
C ALA A 119 -2.12 6.80 11.33
N THR A 120 -1.85 7.82 12.15
CA THR A 120 -0.87 8.89 11.87
C THR A 120 0.50 8.34 11.48
N ALA A 121 0.92 7.23 12.07
CA ALA A 121 2.19 6.60 11.77
C ALA A 121 2.31 6.14 10.30
N ILE A 122 1.20 5.77 9.64
CA ILE A 122 1.19 5.40 8.21
C ILE A 122 1.51 6.63 7.36
N ALA A 123 0.85 7.77 7.64
CA ALA A 123 1.07 9.02 6.92
C ALA A 123 2.52 9.52 7.06
N VAL A 124 3.15 9.31 8.22
CA VAL A 124 4.56 9.66 8.47
C VAL A 124 5.53 8.69 7.80
N THR A 125 5.17 7.41 7.68
CA THR A 125 6.02 6.37 7.10
C THR A 125 6.14 6.51 5.58
N ARG A 126 5.08 6.99 4.91
CA ARG A 126 5.02 7.15 3.45
C ARG A 126 6.10 8.09 2.88
N PRO A 127 6.33 9.31 3.40
CA PRO A 127 7.40 10.20 2.94
C PRO A 127 8.81 9.64 3.14
N ALA A 128 8.98 8.69 4.08
CA ALA A 128 10.25 7.97 4.27
C ALA A 128 10.52 6.91 3.20
N GLY A 129 9.62 6.76 2.22
CA GLY A 129 9.78 5.86 1.08
C GLY A 129 9.22 4.45 1.29
N PHE A 130 8.57 4.17 2.40
CA PHE A 130 7.87 2.90 2.59
C PHE A 130 6.52 2.94 1.88
N THR A 131 6.31 2.00 0.98
CA THR A 131 5.07 1.85 0.20
C THR A 131 4.21 0.69 0.68
N ARG A 132 4.82 -0.26 1.40
CA ARG A 132 4.13 -1.43 1.97
C ARG A 132 4.66 -1.78 3.34
N LEU A 133 3.77 -2.35 4.15
CA LEU A 133 4.04 -2.83 5.49
C LEU A 133 3.58 -4.29 5.59
N ALA A 134 4.48 -5.20 5.98
CA ALA A 134 4.07 -6.53 6.44
C ALA A 134 3.65 -6.38 7.91
N VAL A 135 2.35 -6.27 8.13
CA VAL A 135 1.75 -6.09 9.46
C VAL A 135 1.50 -7.45 10.07
N ALA A 136 2.00 -7.67 11.28
CA ALA A 136 1.81 -8.93 11.98
C ALA A 136 1.61 -8.71 13.48
N PRO A 137 0.76 -9.53 14.13
CA PRO A 137 0.51 -9.44 15.56
C PRO A 137 1.71 -9.93 16.37
N GLN A 138 1.72 -9.62 17.65
CA GLN A 138 2.74 -10.04 18.59
C GLN A 138 2.34 -11.33 19.30
N ALA A 139 3.20 -12.35 19.22
CA ALA A 139 3.10 -13.51 20.10
C ALA A 139 3.45 -13.10 21.54
N ARG A 140 2.59 -13.41 22.50
CA ARG A 140 2.81 -13.09 23.93
C ARG A 140 2.98 -14.35 24.78
N ALA A 141 1.91 -15.11 24.96
CA ALA A 141 1.91 -16.32 25.80
C ALA A 141 2.02 -17.63 25.01
N THR A 142 1.93 -17.57 23.70
CA THR A 142 1.95 -18.70 22.77
C THR A 142 3.00 -18.49 21.69
N LEU A 143 3.39 -19.56 20.98
CA LEU A 143 4.32 -19.49 19.86
C LEU A 143 3.71 -18.75 18.65
N PHE A 144 2.39 -18.78 18.51
CA PHE A 144 1.68 -18.16 17.41
C PHE A 144 0.96 -16.90 17.90
N GLY A 145 1.24 -15.75 17.28
CA GLY A 145 0.59 -14.47 17.60
C GLY A 145 -0.67 -14.21 16.80
N GLY A 146 -0.85 -14.91 15.69
CA GLY A 146 -1.95 -14.71 14.75
C GLY A 146 -1.46 -14.60 13.31
N GLN A 147 -2.38 -14.23 12.41
CA GLN A 147 -2.13 -14.02 10.98
C GLN A 147 -1.75 -12.57 10.74
N GLY A 148 -0.77 -12.36 9.86
CA GLY A 148 -0.37 -11.06 9.37
C GLY A 148 -0.83 -10.83 7.92
N PHE A 149 -0.70 -9.61 7.43
CA PHE A 149 -1.07 -9.22 6.07
C PHE A 149 -0.15 -8.15 5.51
N LEU A 150 -0.26 -7.86 4.21
CA LEU A 150 0.44 -6.75 3.57
C LEU A 150 -0.52 -5.57 3.41
N ALA A 151 -0.16 -4.43 4.03
CA ALA A 151 -0.85 -3.15 3.84
C ALA A 151 -0.07 -2.24 2.88
N ASN A 152 -0.78 -1.39 2.15
CA ASN A 152 -0.19 -0.22 1.50
C ASN A 152 -0.14 0.95 2.51
N THR A 153 0.86 1.83 2.37
CA THR A 153 0.99 3.04 3.18
C THR A 153 0.17 4.19 2.65
#